data_078e0d5af280d840b4271f23b9d335ee
#
_entry.id   078e0d5af280d840b4271f23b9d335ee
#
_cell.length_a   1.000
_cell.length_b   1.000
_cell.length_c   1.000
_cell.angle_alpha   90.00
_cell.angle_beta   90.00
_cell.angle_gamma   90.00
#
_symmetry.space_group_name_H-M   'P 1'
#
loop_
_entity.id
_entity.type
_entity.pdbx_description
1 polymer ?
#
loop_
_entity_poly.entity_id
_entity_poly.type
_entity_poly.pdbx_seq_one_letter_code
_entity_poly.pdbx_strand_id
1 'polypeptide(L)'
;MSSERVKTNIKGLDDMLKGGFLPQTANLVEGPPGTGKSTLGMQFIYNGIRYHDEPGLILTFEEFPQQYYRDAEGFGWDFRQLEREGKLRVIMTSPGVTRSDLESVGGTIETLAREMGARRILVDSISHFDQLSDDALDLRSVVFGFINALKREGLTSVLTRESPVLLGGDEEEHSIAYVVDSYIMLRYVEIESAIRKALLVLKQRGSDHAKDIRQFEITGNGIEIKSRFEGQEGIMSGSPRRMAEAFDEAFGPRSGRK
;
A
#
# COMPACT_ATOMS: atom_id res chain seq x y z
N MET A 1 -18.73 20.37 3.04
CA MET A 1 -19.28 19.01 2.97
C MET A 1 -18.16 18.06 3.27
N SER A 2 -18.21 17.27 4.34
CA SER A 2 -17.23 16.20 4.57
C SER A 2 -17.44 15.18 3.46
N SER A 3 -16.47 15.04 2.55
CA SER A 3 -16.53 13.95 1.56
C SER A 3 -16.53 12.63 2.32
N GLU A 4 -17.43 11.75 1.97
CA GLU A 4 -17.46 10.37 2.47
C GLU A 4 -16.08 9.74 2.30
N ARG A 5 -15.62 9.00 3.32
CA ARG A 5 -14.29 8.37 3.32
C ARG A 5 -14.42 6.86 3.34
N VAL A 6 -13.57 6.20 2.58
CA VAL A 6 -13.41 4.76 2.63
C VAL A 6 -12.43 4.44 3.75
N LYS A 7 -12.98 4.04 4.90
CA LYS A 7 -12.17 3.70 6.08
C LYS A 7 -11.40 2.41 5.84
N THR A 8 -10.13 2.42 6.20
CA THR A 8 -9.29 1.22 6.17
C THR A 8 -9.56 0.32 7.36
N ASN A 9 -10.01 0.90 8.48
CA ASN A 9 -10.12 0.25 9.79
C ASN A 9 -8.80 -0.43 10.22
N ILE A 10 -7.68 0.00 9.65
CA ILE A 10 -6.34 -0.36 10.11
C ILE A 10 -5.98 0.63 11.22
N LYS A 11 -5.72 0.10 12.41
CA LYS A 11 -5.47 0.91 13.60
C LYS A 11 -4.36 1.93 13.37
N GLY A 12 -4.67 3.22 13.54
CA GLY A 12 -3.77 4.36 13.36
C GLY A 12 -3.59 4.83 11.91
N LEU A 13 -3.98 4.04 10.89
CA LEU A 13 -3.84 4.45 9.49
C LEU A 13 -4.89 5.48 9.09
N ASP A 14 -6.14 5.29 9.48
CA ASP A 14 -7.21 6.24 9.18
C ASP A 14 -6.94 7.63 9.79
N ASP A 15 -6.28 7.70 10.95
CA ASP A 15 -5.84 8.97 11.55
C ASP A 15 -4.79 9.67 10.67
N MET A 16 -3.85 8.91 10.11
CA MET A 16 -2.85 9.44 9.17
C MET A 16 -3.48 9.92 7.86
N LEU A 17 -4.53 9.25 7.41
CA LEU A 17 -5.28 9.58 6.20
C LEU A 17 -6.43 10.58 6.44
N LYS A 18 -6.56 11.12 7.66
CA LYS A 18 -7.66 12.05 8.02
C LYS A 18 -9.05 11.46 7.78
N GLY A 19 -9.21 10.18 8.15
CA GLY A 19 -10.47 9.44 8.12
C GLY A 19 -10.56 8.33 7.08
N GLY A 20 -9.50 8.07 6.32
CA GLY A 20 -9.43 7.03 5.30
C GLY A 20 -9.16 7.56 3.89
N PHE A 21 -9.25 6.69 2.90
CA PHE A 21 -9.08 7.06 1.50
C PHE A 21 -10.29 7.84 0.96
N LEU A 22 -10.09 8.57 -0.13
CA LEU A 22 -11.22 9.09 -0.91
C LEU A 22 -11.83 7.95 -1.74
N PRO A 23 -13.15 7.94 -1.95
CA PRO A 23 -13.78 6.93 -2.82
C PRO A 23 -13.23 6.98 -4.25
N GLN A 24 -13.19 5.82 -4.90
CA GLN A 24 -12.78 5.69 -6.30
C GLN A 24 -11.38 6.25 -6.59
N THR A 25 -10.46 6.06 -5.62
CA THR A 25 -9.06 6.48 -5.74
C THR A 25 -8.12 5.28 -5.83
N ALA A 26 -6.95 5.52 -6.43
CA ALA A 26 -5.87 4.56 -6.48
C ALA A 26 -4.81 4.93 -5.43
N ASN A 27 -4.54 4.00 -4.52
CA ASN A 27 -3.70 4.20 -3.36
C ASN A 27 -2.51 3.25 -3.42
N LEU A 28 -1.32 3.79 -3.67
CA LEU A 28 -0.08 3.03 -3.77
C LEU A 28 0.49 2.74 -2.39
N VAL A 29 0.87 1.50 -2.16
CA VAL A 29 1.65 1.04 -1.00
C VAL A 29 2.95 0.45 -1.51
N GLU A 30 4.04 1.15 -1.28
CA GLU A 30 5.36 0.77 -1.77
C GLU A 30 6.32 0.46 -0.62
N GLY A 31 7.20 -0.50 -0.85
CA GLY A 31 8.24 -0.84 0.11
C GLY A 31 8.99 -2.13 -0.24
N PRO A 32 10.10 -2.41 0.44
CA PRO A 32 10.88 -3.62 0.27
C PRO A 32 10.08 -4.91 0.55
N PRO A 33 10.56 -6.07 0.09
CA PRO A 33 10.01 -7.37 0.44
C PRO A 33 9.89 -7.55 1.96
N GLY A 34 8.81 -8.20 2.43
CA GLY A 34 8.59 -8.50 3.86
C GLY A 34 8.15 -7.31 4.71
N THR A 35 7.98 -6.11 4.17
CA THR A 35 7.48 -4.96 4.94
C THR A 35 6.01 -5.08 5.32
N GLY A 36 5.21 -5.87 4.58
CA GLY A 36 3.79 -6.08 4.89
C GLY A 36 2.82 -5.43 3.91
N LYS A 37 3.26 -5.13 2.68
CA LYS A 37 2.41 -4.54 1.62
C LYS A 37 1.15 -5.38 1.37
N SER A 38 1.33 -6.68 1.09
CA SER A 38 0.22 -7.63 0.85
C SER A 38 -0.68 -7.76 2.07
N THR A 39 -0.11 -7.80 3.28
CA THR A 39 -0.87 -7.83 4.54
C THR A 39 -1.74 -6.58 4.69
N LEU A 40 -1.21 -5.39 4.39
CA LEU A 40 -1.99 -4.14 4.43
C LEU A 40 -3.15 -4.17 3.43
N GLY A 41 -2.88 -4.64 2.21
CA GLY A 41 -3.89 -4.78 1.17
C GLY A 41 -4.98 -5.80 1.55
N MET A 42 -4.60 -6.98 2.03
CA MET A 42 -5.55 -8.00 2.51
C MET A 42 -6.40 -7.48 3.66
N GLN A 43 -5.80 -6.78 4.62
CA GLN A 43 -6.50 -6.17 5.76
C GLN A 43 -7.50 -5.10 5.32
N PHE A 44 -7.13 -4.28 4.31
CA PHE A 44 -8.04 -3.30 3.71
C PHE A 44 -9.27 -3.96 3.09
N ILE A 45 -9.10 -5.08 2.39
CA ILE A 45 -10.21 -5.86 1.80
C ILE A 45 -11.06 -6.48 2.92
N TYR A 46 -10.41 -7.21 3.84
CA TYR A 46 -11.11 -7.88 4.96
C TYR A 46 -11.94 -6.91 5.79
N ASN A 47 -11.35 -5.79 6.17
CA ASN A 47 -12.02 -4.78 6.98
C ASN A 47 -13.19 -4.13 6.23
N GLY A 48 -13.09 -3.93 4.93
CA GLY A 48 -14.18 -3.46 4.09
C GLY A 48 -15.39 -4.36 4.15
N ILE A 49 -15.17 -5.65 3.97
CA ILE A 49 -16.23 -6.66 4.04
C ILE A 49 -16.80 -6.73 5.47
N ARG A 50 -15.92 -6.78 6.46
CA ARG A 50 -16.31 -7.04 7.86
C ARG A 50 -17.05 -5.89 8.51
N TYR A 51 -16.65 -4.65 8.25
CA TYR A 51 -17.16 -3.48 8.97
C TYR A 51 -18.09 -2.59 8.14
N HIS A 52 -18.07 -2.74 6.81
CA HIS A 52 -18.83 -1.86 5.91
C HIS A 52 -19.71 -2.61 4.92
N ASP A 53 -19.68 -3.95 4.93
CA ASP A 53 -20.37 -4.82 3.96
C ASP A 53 -20.04 -4.46 2.50
N GLU A 54 -18.77 -4.09 2.28
CA GLU A 54 -18.22 -3.73 0.97
C GLU A 54 -17.47 -4.92 0.38
N PRO A 55 -18.04 -5.64 -0.62
CA PRO A 55 -17.34 -6.74 -1.27
C PRO A 55 -16.05 -6.29 -1.91
N GLY A 56 -15.05 -7.19 -1.95
CA GLY A 56 -13.73 -6.88 -2.43
C GLY A 56 -13.14 -7.91 -3.39
N LEU A 57 -12.24 -7.42 -4.24
CA LEU A 57 -11.44 -8.22 -5.17
C LEU A 57 -9.97 -8.21 -4.74
N ILE A 58 -9.28 -9.32 -4.98
CA ILE A 58 -7.82 -9.40 -4.93
C ILE A 58 -7.34 -9.88 -6.28
N LEU A 59 -6.55 -9.05 -6.95
CA LEU A 59 -5.89 -9.38 -8.20
C LEU A 59 -4.42 -9.63 -7.93
N THR A 60 -3.95 -10.83 -8.22
CA THR A 60 -2.56 -11.24 -8.02
C THR A 60 -1.93 -11.69 -9.35
N PHE A 61 -0.63 -11.41 -9.51
CA PHE A 61 0.14 -11.77 -10.69
C PHE A 61 1.21 -12.83 -10.41
N GLU A 62 1.46 -13.15 -9.16
CA GLU A 62 2.55 -14.04 -8.76
C GLU A 62 2.05 -15.21 -7.91
N GLU A 63 1.25 -14.94 -6.91
CA GLU A 63 0.86 -15.93 -5.92
C GLU A 63 -0.50 -16.55 -6.23
N PHE A 64 -0.61 -17.87 -6.01
CA PHE A 64 -1.88 -18.58 -6.14
C PHE A 64 -2.88 -18.17 -5.02
N PRO A 65 -4.20 -18.20 -5.29
CA PRO A 65 -5.23 -17.87 -4.29
C PRO A 65 -5.07 -18.61 -2.96
N GLN A 66 -4.58 -19.85 -2.98
CA GLN A 66 -4.37 -20.66 -1.78
C GLN A 66 -3.36 -20.05 -0.80
N GLN A 67 -2.38 -19.30 -1.30
CA GLN A 67 -1.40 -18.60 -0.46
C GLN A 67 -2.08 -17.46 0.29
N TYR A 68 -2.92 -16.67 -0.39
CA TYR A 68 -3.73 -15.62 0.25
C TYR A 68 -4.65 -16.17 1.32
N TYR A 69 -5.31 -17.31 1.08
CA TYR A 69 -6.18 -17.95 2.09
C TYR A 69 -5.39 -18.39 3.30
N ARG A 70 -4.24 -19.06 3.12
CA ARG A 70 -3.37 -19.51 4.21
C ARG A 70 -2.85 -18.32 5.03
N ASP A 71 -2.38 -17.28 4.35
CA ASP A 71 -1.77 -16.13 5.00
C ASP A 71 -2.84 -15.31 5.76
N ALA A 72 -4.06 -15.20 5.22
CA ALA A 72 -5.20 -14.61 5.89
C ALA A 72 -5.63 -15.39 7.15
N GLU A 73 -5.62 -16.74 7.11
CA GLU A 73 -5.90 -17.59 8.27
C GLU A 73 -4.97 -17.29 9.45
N GLY A 74 -3.69 -16.94 9.18
CA GLY A 74 -2.73 -16.54 10.21
C GLY A 74 -3.13 -15.30 11.00
N PHE A 75 -4.03 -14.48 10.46
CA PHE A 75 -4.61 -13.30 11.10
C PHE A 75 -6.05 -13.52 11.58
N GLY A 76 -6.59 -14.75 11.45
CA GLY A 76 -7.99 -15.04 11.76
C GLY A 76 -8.99 -14.54 10.72
N TRP A 77 -8.55 -14.24 9.50
CA TRP A 77 -9.40 -13.78 8.41
C TRP A 77 -9.80 -14.97 7.53
N ASP A 78 -11.03 -15.44 7.65
CA ASP A 78 -11.53 -16.58 6.84
C ASP A 78 -11.91 -16.15 5.44
N PHE A 79 -10.91 -15.98 4.57
CA PHE A 79 -11.10 -15.60 3.16
C PHE A 79 -11.87 -16.66 2.38
N ARG A 80 -11.72 -17.95 2.74
CA ARG A 80 -12.47 -19.03 2.07
C ARG A 80 -13.97 -18.93 2.34
N GLN A 81 -14.36 -18.56 3.56
CA GLN A 81 -15.77 -18.32 3.88
C GLN A 81 -16.29 -17.09 3.15
N LEU A 82 -15.55 -15.97 3.15
CA LEU A 82 -15.95 -14.75 2.45
C LEU A 82 -16.12 -14.97 0.94
N GLU A 83 -15.31 -15.84 0.34
CA GLU A 83 -15.46 -16.20 -1.06
C GLU A 83 -16.71 -17.05 -1.32
N ARG A 84 -17.02 -18.03 -0.44
CA ARG A 84 -18.28 -18.81 -0.51
C ARG A 84 -19.51 -17.92 -0.36
N GLU A 85 -19.41 -16.86 0.42
CA GLU A 85 -20.47 -15.88 0.61
C GLU A 85 -20.61 -14.88 -0.55
N GLY A 86 -19.72 -14.96 -1.55
CA GLY A 86 -19.69 -14.04 -2.70
C GLY A 86 -19.21 -12.63 -2.35
N LYS A 87 -18.60 -12.44 -1.18
CA LYS A 87 -18.10 -11.14 -0.70
C LYS A 87 -16.63 -10.88 -1.05
N LEU A 88 -15.89 -11.93 -1.38
CA LEU A 88 -14.49 -11.87 -1.80
C LEU A 88 -14.30 -12.69 -3.07
N ARG A 89 -13.39 -12.25 -3.93
CA ARG A 89 -12.83 -13.07 -5.01
C ARG A 89 -11.33 -12.81 -5.12
N VAL A 90 -10.54 -13.88 -5.11
CA VAL A 90 -9.10 -13.83 -5.40
C VAL A 90 -8.87 -14.34 -6.82
N ILE A 91 -8.26 -13.50 -7.66
CA ILE A 91 -8.05 -13.75 -9.08
C ILE A 91 -6.55 -13.75 -9.35
N MET A 92 -6.03 -14.88 -9.82
CA MET A 92 -4.67 -14.94 -10.37
C MET A 92 -4.74 -14.77 -11.89
N THR A 93 -3.93 -13.87 -12.41
CA THR A 93 -3.85 -13.57 -13.84
C THR A 93 -2.42 -13.16 -14.22
N SER A 94 -2.23 -12.63 -15.43
CA SER A 94 -0.96 -12.03 -15.84
C SER A 94 -1.15 -10.57 -16.27
N PRO A 95 -0.10 -9.72 -16.23
CA PRO A 95 -0.19 -8.35 -16.70
C PRO A 95 -0.67 -8.23 -18.14
N GLY A 96 -0.22 -9.12 -19.05
CA GLY A 96 -0.64 -9.14 -20.44
C GLY A 96 -2.12 -9.45 -20.62
N VAL A 97 -2.65 -10.44 -19.88
CA VAL A 97 -4.09 -10.76 -19.87
C VAL A 97 -4.89 -9.58 -19.32
N THR A 98 -4.41 -8.97 -18.23
CA THR A 98 -5.07 -7.81 -17.64
C THR A 98 -5.12 -6.63 -18.60
N ARG A 99 -4.03 -6.36 -19.35
CA ARG A 99 -4.03 -5.33 -20.40
C ARG A 99 -5.11 -5.59 -21.45
N SER A 100 -5.17 -6.81 -21.99
CA SER A 100 -6.18 -7.20 -22.98
C SER A 100 -7.60 -7.13 -22.42
N ASP A 101 -7.79 -7.50 -21.17
CA ASP A 101 -9.07 -7.46 -20.45
C ASP A 101 -9.61 -6.01 -20.34
N LEU A 102 -8.72 -5.06 -20.07
CA LEU A 102 -9.07 -3.64 -19.95
C LEU A 102 -9.39 -2.96 -21.29
N GLU A 103 -8.80 -3.46 -22.37
CA GLU A 103 -9.07 -2.97 -23.74
C GLU A 103 -10.42 -3.52 -24.27
N SER A 104 -10.97 -4.53 -23.61
CA SER A 104 -12.22 -5.19 -23.97
C SER A 104 -13.42 -4.57 -23.22
N VAL A 105 -14.55 -4.41 -23.90
CA VAL A 105 -15.81 -4.06 -23.24
C VAL A 105 -16.34 -5.28 -22.51
N GLY A 106 -16.62 -5.17 -21.21
CA GLY A 106 -17.10 -6.30 -20.40
C GLY A 106 -15.99 -7.26 -20.00
N GLY A 107 -14.78 -6.77 -19.75
CA GLY A 107 -13.67 -7.58 -19.26
C GLY A 107 -13.97 -8.30 -17.95
N THR A 108 -13.14 -9.27 -17.60
CA THR A 108 -13.34 -10.14 -16.43
C THR A 108 -13.42 -9.35 -15.12
N ILE A 109 -12.53 -8.36 -14.94
CA ILE A 109 -12.52 -7.52 -13.72
C ILE A 109 -13.79 -6.68 -13.64
N GLU A 110 -14.21 -6.05 -14.75
CA GLU A 110 -15.43 -5.25 -14.83
C GLU A 110 -16.66 -6.11 -14.51
N THR A 111 -16.76 -7.29 -15.12
CA THR A 111 -17.88 -8.22 -14.92
C THR A 111 -17.98 -8.66 -13.47
N LEU A 112 -16.87 -9.12 -12.87
CA LEU A 112 -16.83 -9.57 -11.49
C LEU A 112 -17.11 -8.43 -10.49
N ALA A 113 -16.55 -7.25 -10.73
CA ALA A 113 -16.81 -6.08 -9.89
C ALA A 113 -18.29 -5.74 -9.85
N ARG A 114 -18.95 -5.80 -11.02
CA ARG A 114 -20.38 -5.49 -11.15
C ARG A 114 -21.26 -6.58 -10.55
N GLU A 115 -20.99 -7.86 -10.84
CA GLU A 115 -21.76 -9.00 -10.32
C GLU A 115 -21.71 -9.10 -8.80
N MET A 116 -20.54 -8.85 -8.20
CA MET A 116 -20.35 -8.88 -6.75
C MET A 116 -20.77 -7.58 -6.06
N GLY A 117 -20.98 -6.50 -6.81
CA GLY A 117 -21.11 -5.16 -6.23
C GLY A 117 -19.84 -4.72 -5.51
N ALA A 118 -18.66 -5.12 -5.99
CA ALA A 118 -17.40 -4.84 -5.36
C ALA A 118 -17.14 -3.33 -5.22
N ARG A 119 -16.56 -2.93 -4.10
CA ARG A 119 -16.20 -1.54 -3.80
C ARG A 119 -14.69 -1.37 -3.59
N ARG A 120 -13.99 -2.45 -3.27
CA ARG A 120 -12.56 -2.44 -2.97
C ARG A 120 -11.81 -3.42 -3.84
N ILE A 121 -10.59 -3.08 -4.21
CA ILE A 121 -9.68 -3.99 -4.89
C ILE A 121 -8.27 -3.86 -4.35
N LEU A 122 -7.61 -4.99 -4.13
CA LEU A 122 -6.17 -5.11 -3.95
C LEU A 122 -5.56 -5.59 -5.28
N VAL A 123 -4.52 -4.92 -5.73
CA VAL A 123 -3.67 -5.36 -6.87
C VAL A 123 -2.27 -5.64 -6.34
N ASP A 124 -1.88 -6.90 -6.34
CA ASP A 124 -0.63 -7.37 -5.73
C ASP A 124 0.19 -8.22 -6.73
N SER A 125 1.21 -7.69 -7.34
CA SER A 125 1.79 -6.36 -7.24
C SER A 125 1.81 -5.68 -8.62
N ILE A 126 1.63 -4.35 -8.64
CA ILE A 126 1.71 -3.57 -9.90
C ILE A 126 3.13 -3.56 -10.48
N SER A 127 4.16 -3.97 -9.73
CA SER A 127 5.53 -4.16 -10.22
C SER A 127 5.62 -5.10 -11.43
N HIS A 128 4.70 -6.06 -11.54
CA HIS A 128 4.68 -6.98 -12.68
C HIS A 128 4.33 -6.31 -14.01
N PHE A 129 3.74 -5.11 -13.97
CA PHE A 129 3.50 -4.32 -15.19
C PHE A 129 4.80 -3.82 -15.84
N ASP A 130 5.90 -3.73 -15.07
CA ASP A 130 7.21 -3.32 -15.59
C ASP A 130 7.71 -4.28 -16.71
N GLN A 131 7.16 -5.50 -16.78
CA GLN A 131 7.45 -6.48 -17.84
C GLN A 131 6.70 -6.23 -19.15
N LEU A 132 5.72 -5.30 -19.19
CA LEU A 132 4.90 -5.06 -20.38
C LEU A 132 5.57 -4.16 -21.41
N SER A 133 6.52 -3.35 -21.02
CA SER A 133 7.24 -2.45 -21.89
C SER A 133 8.56 -1.98 -21.27
N ASP A 134 9.60 -1.90 -22.08
CA ASP A 134 10.88 -1.27 -21.71
C ASP A 134 10.81 0.27 -21.83
N ASP A 135 9.75 0.80 -22.47
CA ASP A 135 9.51 2.24 -22.59
C ASP A 135 8.71 2.76 -21.40
N ALA A 136 9.32 3.63 -20.60
CA ALA A 136 8.72 4.24 -19.43
C ALA A 136 7.41 5.01 -19.72
N LEU A 137 7.30 5.63 -20.92
CA LEU A 137 6.09 6.35 -21.30
C LEU A 137 4.94 5.40 -21.65
N ASP A 138 5.22 4.32 -22.37
CA ASP A 138 4.23 3.27 -22.66
C ASP A 138 3.77 2.61 -21.38
N LEU A 139 4.70 2.20 -20.51
CA LEU A 139 4.39 1.64 -19.20
C LEU A 139 3.49 2.55 -18.36
N ARG A 140 3.84 3.85 -18.31
CA ARG A 140 3.01 4.85 -17.62
C ARG A 140 1.61 4.94 -18.20
N SER A 141 1.47 4.88 -19.52
CA SER A 141 0.17 4.91 -20.21
C SER A 141 -0.67 3.68 -19.87
N VAL A 142 -0.06 2.49 -19.87
CA VAL A 142 -0.71 1.23 -19.48
C VAL A 142 -1.21 1.28 -18.04
N VAL A 143 -0.34 1.68 -17.10
CA VAL A 143 -0.72 1.79 -15.68
C VAL A 143 -1.81 2.85 -15.47
N PHE A 144 -1.73 3.98 -16.17
CA PHE A 144 -2.76 5.01 -16.12
C PHE A 144 -4.10 4.52 -16.65
N GLY A 145 -4.10 3.79 -17.78
CA GLY A 145 -5.30 3.14 -18.34
C GLY A 145 -5.93 2.16 -17.35
N PHE A 146 -5.09 1.32 -16.72
CA PHE A 146 -5.52 0.36 -15.69
C PHE A 146 -6.19 1.05 -14.49
N ILE A 147 -5.53 2.04 -13.91
CA ILE A 147 -6.06 2.80 -12.77
C ILE A 147 -7.40 3.46 -13.13
N ASN A 148 -7.50 4.06 -14.32
CA ASN A 148 -8.74 4.69 -14.77
C ASN A 148 -9.88 3.68 -14.97
N ALA A 149 -9.56 2.48 -15.43
CA ALA A 149 -10.55 1.40 -15.55
C ALA A 149 -11.09 1.00 -14.16
N LEU A 150 -10.23 0.81 -13.16
CA LEU A 150 -10.64 0.51 -11.78
C LEU A 150 -11.55 1.62 -11.21
N LYS A 151 -11.18 2.88 -11.42
CA LYS A 151 -11.96 4.04 -10.98
C LYS A 151 -13.33 4.11 -11.66
N ARG A 152 -13.41 3.81 -12.96
CA ARG A 152 -14.65 3.78 -13.75
C ARG A 152 -15.63 2.74 -13.21
N GLU A 153 -15.14 1.60 -12.72
CA GLU A 153 -15.95 0.59 -12.05
C GLU A 153 -16.32 0.94 -10.60
N GLY A 154 -16.00 2.14 -10.15
CA GLY A 154 -16.33 2.60 -8.80
C GLY A 154 -15.45 2.03 -7.68
N LEU A 155 -14.34 1.39 -8.03
CA LEU A 155 -13.45 0.72 -7.09
C LEU A 155 -12.49 1.69 -6.41
N THR A 156 -12.33 1.54 -5.10
CA THR A 156 -11.23 2.12 -4.35
C THR A 156 -10.12 1.07 -4.28
N SER A 157 -8.97 1.36 -4.88
CA SER A 157 -7.90 0.39 -5.03
C SER A 157 -6.73 0.64 -4.08
N VAL A 158 -6.17 -0.46 -3.56
CA VAL A 158 -4.82 -0.51 -2.99
C VAL A 158 -3.94 -1.25 -3.99
N LEU A 159 -2.88 -0.60 -4.43
CA LEU A 159 -1.90 -1.14 -5.37
C LEU A 159 -0.60 -1.34 -4.61
N THR A 160 -0.05 -2.54 -4.59
CA THR A 160 1.27 -2.77 -3.98
C THR A 160 2.37 -2.63 -5.04
N ARG A 161 3.52 -2.12 -4.62
CA ARG A 161 4.73 -2.05 -5.44
C ARG A 161 5.96 -2.41 -4.63
N GLU A 162 6.87 -3.14 -5.24
CA GLU A 162 8.17 -3.41 -4.65
C GLU A 162 9.13 -2.23 -4.84
N SER A 163 9.87 -1.91 -3.77
CA SER A 163 11.01 -1.01 -3.82
C SER A 163 12.28 -1.83 -3.71
N PRO A 164 13.28 -1.62 -4.57
CA PRO A 164 14.55 -2.38 -4.53
C PRO A 164 15.40 -2.03 -3.31
N VAL A 165 15.12 -0.91 -2.64
CA VAL A 165 15.95 -0.38 -1.55
C VAL A 165 15.46 -0.91 -0.20
N LEU A 166 16.29 -1.74 0.46
CA LEU A 166 16.00 -2.28 1.80
C LEU A 166 16.17 -1.23 2.90
N LEU A 167 17.31 -0.53 2.92
CA LEU A 167 17.69 0.47 3.94
C LEU A 167 18.33 1.66 3.22
N GLY A 168 17.72 2.83 3.33
CA GLY A 168 18.24 4.08 2.76
C GLY A 168 18.62 3.98 1.28
N GLY A 169 18.67 5.04 0.56
CA GLY A 169 19.09 5.08 -0.83
C GLY A 169 18.33 6.14 -1.62
N ASP A 170 18.91 6.54 -2.73
CA ASP A 170 18.27 7.46 -3.66
C ASP A 170 17.04 6.79 -4.30
N GLU A 171 15.91 7.45 -4.22
CA GLU A 171 14.68 7.01 -4.89
C GLU A 171 14.85 7.24 -6.38
N GLU A 172 14.85 6.17 -7.18
CA GLU A 172 14.61 6.33 -8.61
C GLU A 172 13.25 7.01 -8.81
N GLU A 173 13.18 7.96 -9.73
CA GLU A 173 11.93 8.69 -10.05
C GLU A 173 10.85 7.70 -10.49
N HIS A 174 10.02 7.29 -9.54
CA HIS A 174 8.93 6.36 -9.81
C HIS A 174 7.81 7.06 -10.59
N SER A 175 7.77 6.85 -11.88
CA SER A 175 6.77 7.44 -12.78
C SER A 175 5.32 7.15 -12.34
N ILE A 176 5.08 6.04 -11.62
CA ILE A 176 3.76 5.62 -11.11
C ILE A 176 3.26 6.51 -9.97
N ALA A 177 4.14 7.08 -9.13
CA ALA A 177 3.75 7.97 -8.06
C ALA A 177 2.95 9.20 -8.55
N TYR A 178 3.13 9.59 -9.81
CA TYR A 178 2.39 10.71 -10.40
C TYR A 178 0.94 10.38 -10.77
N VAL A 179 0.62 9.11 -11.05
CA VAL A 179 -0.72 8.71 -11.52
C VAL A 179 -1.65 8.29 -10.38
N VAL A 180 -1.12 7.92 -9.21
CA VAL A 180 -1.91 7.52 -8.04
C VAL A 180 -2.42 8.72 -7.25
N ASP A 181 -3.49 8.51 -6.47
CA ASP A 181 -4.08 9.56 -5.64
C ASP A 181 -3.44 9.65 -4.26
N SER A 182 -3.12 8.51 -3.65
CA SER A 182 -2.38 8.45 -2.40
C SER A 182 -1.12 7.60 -2.57
N TYR A 183 -0.08 7.95 -1.80
CA TYR A 183 1.17 7.20 -1.79
C TYR A 183 1.62 6.97 -0.34
N ILE A 184 1.64 5.70 0.05
CA ILE A 184 2.09 5.22 1.35
C ILE A 184 3.40 4.47 1.15
N MET A 185 4.40 4.84 1.89
CA MET A 185 5.72 4.21 1.87
C MET A 185 5.94 3.39 3.13
N LEU A 186 6.36 2.13 2.95
CA LEU A 186 6.80 1.24 4.00
C LEU A 186 8.31 1.08 3.93
N ARG A 187 9.02 1.14 5.07
CA ARG A 187 10.48 1.03 5.14
C ARG A 187 10.90 0.19 6.34
N TYR A 188 12.07 -0.43 6.21
CA TYR A 188 12.84 -0.88 7.37
C TYR A 188 13.74 0.25 7.83
N VAL A 189 13.89 0.38 9.14
CA VAL A 189 14.79 1.33 9.77
C VAL A 189 15.52 0.64 10.90
N GLU A 190 16.82 0.93 11.05
CA GLU A 190 17.61 0.43 12.17
C GLU A 190 17.61 1.46 13.30
N ILE A 191 17.17 1.03 14.47
CA ILE A 191 17.18 1.86 15.69
C ILE A 191 17.70 0.99 16.83
N GLU A 192 18.79 1.45 17.48
CA GLU A 192 19.40 0.76 18.63
C GLU A 192 19.68 -0.74 18.32
N SER A 193 20.27 -0.99 17.14
CA SER A 193 20.61 -2.34 16.66
C SER A 193 19.40 -3.27 16.48
N ALA A 194 18.20 -2.72 16.35
CA ALA A 194 16.99 -3.46 16.06
C ALA A 194 16.33 -2.92 14.78
N ILE A 195 15.89 -3.85 13.92
CA ILE A 195 15.12 -3.50 12.72
C ILE A 195 13.67 -3.20 13.12
N ARG A 196 13.21 -2.00 12.79
CA ARG A 196 11.84 -1.55 12.96
C ARG A 196 11.19 -1.32 11.61
N LYS A 197 9.87 -1.32 11.57
CA LYS A 197 9.10 -0.99 10.37
C LYS A 197 8.52 0.41 10.52
N ALA A 198 8.70 1.23 9.49
CA ALA A 198 8.25 2.62 9.42
C ALA A 198 7.24 2.79 8.28
N LEU A 199 6.22 3.61 8.51
CA LEU A 199 5.21 4.00 7.53
C LEU A 199 5.15 5.53 7.44
N LEU A 200 5.08 6.02 6.22
CA LEU A 200 4.90 7.44 5.90
C LEU A 200 3.83 7.58 4.80
N VAL A 201 2.92 8.54 4.96
CA VAL A 201 2.04 8.99 3.88
C VAL A 201 2.72 10.14 3.16
N LEU A 202 3.21 9.90 1.95
CA LEU A 202 3.90 10.91 1.14
C LEU A 202 2.95 11.85 0.42
N LYS A 203 1.78 11.33 0.02
CA LYS A 203 0.82 12.03 -0.81
C LYS A 203 -0.59 11.56 -0.54
N GLN A 204 -1.54 12.50 -0.56
CA GLN A 204 -2.98 12.22 -0.62
C GLN A 204 -3.66 13.37 -1.36
N ARG A 205 -4.06 13.14 -2.62
CA ARG A 205 -4.74 14.14 -3.43
C ARG A 205 -6.10 14.50 -2.85
N GLY A 206 -6.44 15.76 -2.89
CA GLY A 206 -7.74 16.26 -2.44
C GLY A 206 -7.98 16.19 -0.93
N SER A 207 -6.93 15.87 -0.13
CA SER A 207 -7.02 15.80 1.32
C SER A 207 -5.69 16.15 1.97
N ASP A 208 -5.75 16.64 3.21
CA ASP A 208 -4.60 16.64 4.10
C ASP A 208 -4.32 15.22 4.62
N HIS A 209 -3.09 14.99 5.08
CA HIS A 209 -2.61 13.74 5.69
C HIS A 209 -1.55 14.03 6.74
N ALA A 210 -1.26 13.07 7.60
CA ALA A 210 -0.15 13.16 8.55
C ALA A 210 1.19 13.19 7.80
N LYS A 211 2.10 14.05 8.25
CA LYS A 211 3.45 14.21 7.68
C LYS A 211 4.50 13.47 8.49
N ASP A 212 4.10 12.90 9.61
CA ASP A 212 4.97 12.20 10.54
C ASP A 212 5.22 10.75 10.10
N ILE A 213 6.44 10.28 10.35
CA ILE A 213 6.83 8.88 10.16
C ILE A 213 6.41 8.13 11.42
N ARG A 214 5.66 7.04 11.25
CA ARG A 214 5.21 6.20 12.36
C ARG A 214 5.78 4.81 12.29
N GLN A 215 6.07 4.26 13.46
CA GLN A 215 6.35 2.84 13.60
C GLN A 215 5.07 2.06 13.36
N PHE A 216 5.18 0.87 12.77
CA PHE A 216 4.09 -0.08 12.70
C PHE A 216 4.58 -1.51 12.96
N GLU A 217 3.66 -2.35 13.32
CA GLU A 217 3.90 -3.77 13.60
C GLU A 217 2.89 -4.62 12.85
N ILE A 218 3.31 -5.83 12.51
CA ILE A 218 2.42 -6.89 12.03
C ILE A 218 2.18 -7.82 13.20
N THR A 219 0.95 -7.82 13.69
CA THR A 219 0.52 -8.60 14.87
C THR A 219 -0.38 -9.75 14.41
N GLY A 220 -0.83 -10.59 15.32
CA GLY A 220 -1.85 -11.62 15.01
C GLY A 220 -3.20 -11.07 14.53
N ASN A 221 -3.43 -9.75 14.65
CA ASN A 221 -4.64 -9.08 14.17
C ASN A 221 -4.40 -8.27 12.87
N GLY A 222 -3.22 -8.40 12.26
CA GLY A 222 -2.80 -7.63 11.10
C GLY A 222 -1.88 -6.46 11.47
N ILE A 223 -1.87 -5.44 10.62
CA ILE A 223 -1.04 -4.24 10.78
C ILE A 223 -1.67 -3.30 11.81
N GLU A 224 -0.84 -2.82 12.71
CA GLU A 224 -1.16 -1.75 13.65
C GLU A 224 -0.12 -0.63 13.56
N ILE A 225 -0.57 0.59 13.28
CA ILE A 225 0.28 1.78 13.30
C ILE A 225 0.41 2.25 14.75
N LYS A 226 1.65 2.46 15.18
CA LYS A 226 2.01 2.92 16.53
C LYS A 226 2.26 4.44 16.54
N SER A 227 2.92 4.91 17.59
CA SER A 227 3.35 6.30 17.72
C SER A 227 4.44 6.69 16.71
N ARG A 228 4.75 7.98 16.67
CA ARG A 228 5.93 8.50 16.00
C ARG A 228 7.20 7.95 16.63
N PHE A 229 8.27 7.95 15.86
CA PHE A 229 9.60 7.75 16.41
C PHE A 229 10.01 9.02 17.17
N GLU A 230 10.13 8.91 18.49
CA GLU A 230 10.51 10.05 19.34
C GLU A 230 12.03 10.17 19.44
N GLY A 231 12.54 11.43 19.36
CA GLY A 231 13.95 11.73 19.52
C GLY A 231 14.89 11.18 18.44
N GLN A 232 14.36 10.78 17.28
CA GLN A 232 15.13 10.23 16.16
C GLN A 232 14.98 11.13 14.93
N GLU A 233 16.08 11.38 14.23
CA GLU A 233 16.15 12.07 12.94
C GLU A 233 16.74 11.15 11.87
N GLY A 234 16.50 11.46 10.58
CA GLY A 234 17.07 10.70 9.48
C GLY A 234 16.50 9.28 9.31
N ILE A 235 15.31 9.00 9.84
CA ILE A 235 14.69 7.66 9.80
C ILE A 235 14.57 7.14 8.37
N MET A 236 14.22 8.01 7.41
CA MET A 236 14.04 7.61 6.01
C MET A 236 15.36 7.40 5.27
N SER A 237 16.47 7.93 5.77
CA SER A 237 17.81 7.70 5.20
C SER A 237 18.40 6.32 5.57
N GLY A 238 17.70 5.54 6.41
CA GLY A 238 18.18 4.24 6.90
C GLY A 238 19.23 4.33 8.01
N SER A 239 19.62 5.52 8.42
CA SER A 239 20.61 5.77 9.48
C SER A 239 20.08 6.79 10.48
N PRO A 240 19.06 6.45 11.26
CA PRO A 240 18.49 7.37 12.24
C PRO A 240 19.53 7.75 13.31
N ARG A 241 19.54 9.03 13.68
CA ARG A 241 20.39 9.58 14.74
C ARG A 241 19.53 10.10 15.88
N ARG A 242 20.04 10.07 17.11
CA ARG A 242 19.39 10.76 18.22
C ARG A 242 19.55 12.27 18.05
N MET A 243 18.49 13.04 18.29
CA MET A 243 18.53 14.51 18.21
C MET A 243 19.65 15.11 19.05
N ALA A 244 19.93 14.55 20.23
CA ALA A 244 21.01 15.01 21.09
C ALA A 244 22.40 14.85 20.44
N GLU A 245 22.64 13.73 19.75
CA GLU A 245 23.90 13.46 19.05
C GLU A 245 24.07 14.38 17.83
N ALA A 246 22.99 14.60 17.09
CA ALA A 246 22.98 15.53 15.94
C ALA A 246 23.25 16.98 16.39
N PHE A 247 22.72 17.38 17.55
CA PHE A 247 22.95 18.70 18.12
C PHE A 247 24.41 18.86 18.59
N ASP A 248 24.97 17.85 19.25
CA ASP A 248 26.36 17.87 19.72
C ASP A 248 27.36 17.86 18.55
N GLU A 249 27.09 17.16 17.46
CA GLU A 249 27.90 17.23 16.23
C GLU A 249 27.84 18.61 15.55
N ALA A 250 26.67 19.25 15.56
CA ALA A 250 26.46 20.53 14.89
C ALA A 250 26.93 21.73 15.71
N PHE A 251 26.78 21.68 17.03
CA PHE A 251 26.96 22.82 17.93
C PHE A 251 27.84 22.52 19.18
N GLY A 252 28.26 21.27 19.34
CA GLY A 252 29.13 20.86 20.44
C GLY A 252 30.53 21.51 20.34
N PRO A 253 31.26 21.66 21.47
CA PRO A 253 32.60 22.27 21.47
C PRO A 253 33.53 21.41 20.58
N ARG A 254 34.10 22.01 19.55
CA ARG A 254 35.12 21.35 18.70
C ARG A 254 36.26 20.91 19.60
N SER A 255 36.38 19.62 19.87
CA SER A 255 37.54 19.06 20.55
C SER A 255 38.77 19.38 19.74
N GLY A 256 39.59 20.30 20.24
CA GLY A 256 40.80 20.75 19.54
C GLY A 256 41.72 19.55 19.25
N ARG A 257 42.01 19.34 17.98
CA ARG A 257 43.11 18.48 17.58
C ARG A 257 44.40 19.08 18.17
N LYS A 258 45.00 18.36 19.12
CA LYS A 258 46.42 18.52 19.46
C LYS A 258 47.26 17.73 18.47
#